data_0dee6391e9f89ee33fa752bbff19b683
#
_entry.id   0dee6391e9f89ee33fa752bbff19b683
#
_cell.length_a   1.000
_cell.length_b   1.000
_cell.length_c   1.000
_cell.angle_alpha   90.00
_cell.angle_beta   90.00
_cell.angle_gamma   90.00
#
_symmetry.space_group_name_H-M   'P 1'
#
loop_
_entity.id
_entity.type
_entity.pdbx_description
1 polymer ?
#
loop_
_entity_poly.entity_id
_entity_poly.type
_entity_poly.pdbx_seq_one_letter_code
_entity_poly.pdbx_strand_id
1 'polypeptide(L)'
;MQVTFKKIGHSLLAALMLMSFLLPLLSAGKTVHAATTTVDFTLHKIEQTSDEQIQNTGHDLGLTGRKPVQGAQFKIFNVTDAFYQLLENHDKTTAASMISQNLGQYVNLQDPGAAIVTTDADGLAAFKGLAAKTNGRHSVYAFHEAVTPQPYQKAADMIVSLPVRHDDGTDLTNIHLYPKDSLVTKNLTEINEQAVATKDLHDVAVGDVLTYQVQFQIPHDIGALADHSQDTFKYNQFKVLDYMTKEGLTFKALTAITVDGQDILKALTRKMVFMTSNDAAWQHTHNYPFGFELDFLGGVDPDAVRNLLTQYAGKRVTVAYTGIVNEKMVPDQKVGNTAEVSFDPDSKITVNGPEIQTGGIRFFKHEAGSSKSLANATFILQRMNANVREYAVLEGVNGMPGTYQPTKITWTTNQDAATKLKTSGAETANLTIQGLLPGRYTLVETAAPEGYEILDPTTDFEAIAGTWGTKTIRIANTPVNQLLPMTGGIGLFAFLMIGAILMGAVTS
;
A
#
# COMPACT_ATOMS: atom_id res chain seq x y z
N MET A 1 -24.44 -47.92 -13.58
CA MET A 1 -23.47 -46.81 -13.72
C MET A 1 -23.75 -45.83 -12.57
N GLN A 2 -23.07 -46.03 -11.43
CA GLN A 2 -23.26 -45.23 -10.23
C GLN A 2 -22.37 -43.99 -10.34
N VAL A 3 -22.96 -42.82 -10.30
CA VAL A 3 -22.25 -41.52 -10.22
C VAL A 3 -22.15 -41.15 -8.76
N THR A 4 -20.92 -41.20 -8.24
CA THR A 4 -20.62 -40.83 -6.87
C THR A 4 -20.50 -39.31 -6.79
N PHE A 5 -21.43 -38.65 -6.11
CA PHE A 5 -21.32 -37.22 -5.77
C PHE A 5 -20.29 -37.06 -4.65
N LYS A 6 -19.14 -36.46 -4.97
CA LYS A 6 -18.21 -35.91 -3.98
C LYS A 6 -18.86 -34.69 -3.32
N LYS A 7 -19.20 -34.81 -2.05
CA LYS A 7 -19.57 -33.67 -1.19
C LYS A 7 -18.37 -32.79 -1.02
N ILE A 8 -18.41 -31.60 -1.58
CA ILE A 8 -17.49 -30.51 -1.28
C ILE A 8 -17.94 -29.93 0.06
N GLY A 9 -17.18 -30.21 1.12
CA GLY A 9 -17.43 -29.66 2.44
C GLY A 9 -17.11 -28.16 2.45
N HIS A 10 -18.11 -27.33 2.60
CA HIS A 10 -17.95 -25.90 2.83
C HIS A 10 -17.59 -25.73 4.30
N SER A 11 -16.33 -25.46 4.59
CA SER A 11 -15.90 -25.01 5.93
C SER A 11 -16.23 -23.54 6.09
N LEU A 12 -17.44 -23.24 6.58
CA LEU A 12 -17.76 -21.96 7.19
C LEU A 12 -16.99 -21.91 8.54
N LEU A 13 -15.84 -21.28 8.59
CA LEU A 13 -15.12 -21.00 9.85
C LEU A 13 -15.58 -19.64 10.36
N ALA A 14 -16.77 -19.56 10.95
CA ALA A 14 -17.02 -18.58 11.98
C ALA A 14 -16.05 -18.90 13.14
N ALA A 15 -15.48 -17.89 13.79
CA ALA A 15 -14.62 -18.07 14.96
C ALA A 15 -15.47 -18.56 16.14
N LEU A 16 -15.82 -19.81 16.12
CA LEU A 16 -16.68 -20.45 17.11
C LEU A 16 -15.83 -21.35 17.96
N MET A 17 -15.68 -20.97 19.22
CA MET A 17 -15.18 -21.88 20.23
C MET A 17 -16.32 -22.69 20.80
N LEU A 18 -16.55 -23.86 20.28
CA LEU A 18 -17.35 -24.89 20.93
C LEU A 18 -16.46 -26.08 21.26
N MET A 19 -15.97 -26.15 22.48
CA MET A 19 -15.38 -27.36 23.03
C MET A 19 -16.48 -28.18 23.69
N SER A 20 -16.95 -29.22 22.99
CA SER A 20 -17.69 -30.31 23.64
C SER A 20 -17.03 -31.63 23.28
N PHE A 21 -16.40 -32.26 24.26
CA PHE A 21 -15.88 -33.62 24.19
C PHE A 21 -17.00 -34.63 24.36
N LEU A 22 -17.16 -35.54 23.43
CA LEU A 22 -17.81 -36.82 23.66
C LEU A 22 -16.77 -37.79 24.23
N LEU A 23 -16.90 -38.10 25.51
CA LEU A 23 -16.13 -39.17 26.15
C LEU A 23 -16.92 -40.49 26.11
N PRO A 24 -16.25 -41.64 25.79
CA PRO A 24 -16.83 -42.94 26.06
C PRO A 24 -16.87 -43.18 27.58
N LEU A 25 -18.01 -43.68 28.09
CA LEU A 25 -18.18 -44.11 29.49
C LEU A 25 -17.21 -45.26 29.82
N LEU A 26 -16.16 -44.95 30.57
CA LEU A 26 -15.44 -45.92 31.36
C LEU A 26 -15.49 -45.44 32.82
N SER A 27 -16.21 -46.18 33.67
CA SER A 27 -16.36 -45.94 35.09
C SER A 27 -15.04 -46.15 35.84
N ALA A 28 -14.39 -45.04 36.22
CA ALA A 28 -13.37 -45.02 37.26
C ALA A 28 -13.70 -43.88 38.22
N GLY A 29 -13.53 -44.12 39.50
CA GLY A 29 -13.96 -43.35 40.65
C GLY A 29 -14.05 -41.83 40.48
N LYS A 30 -15.24 -41.27 40.71
CA LYS A 30 -15.47 -39.82 40.73
C LYS A 30 -14.73 -39.16 41.89
N THR A 31 -13.58 -38.55 41.59
CA THR A 31 -13.11 -37.47 42.42
C THR A 31 -14.06 -36.28 42.26
N VAL A 32 -14.83 -35.96 43.29
CA VAL A 32 -15.67 -34.75 43.31
C VAL A 32 -14.71 -33.55 43.38
N HIS A 33 -14.39 -32.95 42.24
CA HIS A 33 -13.71 -31.66 42.21
C HIS A 33 -14.73 -30.60 42.69
N ALA A 34 -14.31 -29.74 43.61
CA ALA A 34 -15.11 -28.61 44.04
C ALA A 34 -15.49 -27.77 42.80
N ALA A 35 -16.80 -27.53 42.59
CA ALA A 35 -17.27 -26.78 41.44
C ALA A 35 -16.66 -25.37 41.49
N THR A 36 -15.90 -25.01 40.47
CA THR A 36 -15.36 -23.66 40.28
C THR A 36 -16.50 -22.66 40.24
N THR A 37 -16.49 -21.68 41.13
CA THR A 37 -17.56 -20.66 41.24
C THR A 37 -17.33 -19.48 40.31
N THR A 38 -16.06 -19.20 39.97
CA THR A 38 -15.64 -18.11 39.09
C THR A 38 -14.53 -18.56 38.14
N VAL A 39 -14.40 -17.85 37.02
CA VAL A 39 -13.34 -18.03 36.04
C VAL A 39 -12.77 -16.69 35.65
N ASP A 40 -11.51 -16.67 35.25
CA ASP A 40 -10.82 -15.54 34.69
C ASP A 40 -10.61 -15.76 33.17
N PHE A 41 -10.63 -14.67 32.41
CA PHE A 41 -10.28 -14.70 30.99
C PHE A 41 -9.13 -13.74 30.71
N THR A 42 -8.15 -14.20 29.94
CA THR A 42 -7.05 -13.38 29.41
C THR A 42 -7.12 -13.38 27.89
N LEU A 43 -7.37 -12.21 27.31
CA LEU A 43 -7.35 -12.02 25.87
C LEU A 43 -5.94 -11.63 25.46
N HIS A 44 -5.40 -12.31 24.46
CA HIS A 44 -4.11 -12.03 23.82
C HIS A 44 -4.36 -11.42 22.45
N LYS A 45 -4.32 -10.09 22.34
CA LYS A 45 -4.54 -9.38 21.10
C LYS A 45 -3.24 -9.28 20.32
N ILE A 46 -3.15 -9.98 19.19
CA ILE A 46 -1.96 -10.05 18.36
C ILE A 46 -2.30 -9.78 16.91
N GLU A 47 -1.33 -9.20 16.17
CA GLU A 47 -1.44 -8.97 14.74
C GLU A 47 -1.49 -10.29 13.98
N GLN A 48 -2.50 -10.45 13.14
CA GLN A 48 -2.62 -11.57 12.21
C GLN A 48 -2.13 -11.15 10.82
N THR A 49 -0.95 -11.60 10.46
CA THR A 49 -0.29 -11.27 9.18
C THR A 49 -0.51 -12.30 8.08
N SER A 50 -1.03 -13.48 8.42
CA SER A 50 -1.24 -14.60 7.48
C SER A 50 -2.62 -15.22 7.66
N ASP A 51 -3.03 -16.06 6.71
CA ASP A 51 -4.25 -16.88 6.78
C ASP A 51 -4.14 -18.04 7.78
N GLU A 52 -3.06 -18.07 8.57
CA GLU A 52 -2.85 -19.04 9.63
C GLU A 52 -3.97 -18.95 10.69
N GLN A 53 -4.70 -20.04 10.84
CA GLN A 53 -5.79 -20.15 11.80
C GLN A 53 -5.23 -20.49 13.18
N ILE A 54 -5.08 -19.50 14.06
CA ILE A 54 -4.83 -19.75 15.49
C ILE A 54 -6.10 -20.34 16.07
N GLN A 55 -6.02 -21.56 16.57
CA GLN A 55 -7.15 -22.21 17.19
C GLN A 55 -7.17 -21.89 18.69
N ASN A 56 -8.23 -21.25 19.17
CA ASN A 56 -8.42 -20.98 20.59
C ASN A 56 -8.71 -22.31 21.33
N THR A 57 -7.80 -22.75 22.17
CA THR A 57 -7.94 -23.98 22.97
C THR A 57 -8.36 -23.71 24.43
N GLY A 58 -8.37 -22.42 24.83
CA GLY A 58 -8.54 -22.02 26.23
C GLY A 58 -7.22 -21.96 26.99
N HIS A 59 -6.13 -22.53 26.44
CA HIS A 59 -4.79 -22.49 27.03
C HIS A 59 -3.97 -21.33 26.53
N ASP A 60 -2.98 -20.92 27.32
CA ASP A 60 -1.93 -20.03 26.82
C ASP A 60 -1.10 -20.79 25.77
N LEU A 61 -1.11 -20.28 24.55
CA LEU A 61 -0.40 -20.89 23.41
C LEU A 61 1.07 -20.50 23.36
N GLY A 62 1.54 -19.58 24.22
CA GLY A 62 2.94 -19.14 24.30
C GLY A 62 3.47 -18.61 22.95
N LEU A 63 2.64 -17.92 22.17
CA LEU A 63 2.97 -17.44 20.83
C LEU A 63 4.05 -16.35 20.89
N THR A 64 5.31 -16.77 20.74
CA THR A 64 6.46 -15.86 20.70
C THR A 64 6.66 -15.29 19.30
N GLY A 65 7.17 -14.04 19.20
CA GLY A 65 7.47 -13.38 17.92
C GLY A 65 6.27 -12.78 17.19
N ARG A 66 5.07 -12.88 17.76
CA ARG A 66 3.88 -12.17 17.26
C ARG A 66 3.88 -10.74 17.78
N LYS A 67 3.49 -9.78 16.96
CA LYS A 67 3.37 -8.38 17.36
C LYS A 67 2.10 -8.18 18.18
N PRO A 68 2.20 -7.71 19.44
CA PRO A 68 1.04 -7.41 20.27
C PRO A 68 0.32 -6.15 19.73
N VAL A 69 -1.00 -6.10 19.93
CA VAL A 69 -1.83 -4.95 19.58
C VAL A 69 -2.31 -4.27 20.87
N GLN A 70 -1.70 -3.13 21.18
CA GLN A 70 -2.04 -2.27 22.33
C GLN A 70 -3.22 -1.35 21.99
N GLY A 71 -4.07 -1.07 23.00
CA GLY A 71 -5.12 -0.06 22.90
C GLY A 71 -6.46 -0.58 22.39
N ALA A 72 -6.58 -1.85 22.05
CA ALA A 72 -7.87 -2.46 21.74
C ALA A 72 -8.74 -2.53 23.00
N GLN A 73 -10.02 -2.13 22.91
CA GLN A 73 -10.94 -2.18 24.04
C GLN A 73 -11.96 -3.29 23.86
N PHE A 74 -12.06 -4.15 24.84
CA PHE A 74 -13.02 -5.24 24.88
C PHE A 74 -14.08 -5.01 25.93
N LYS A 75 -15.35 -5.22 25.57
CA LYS A 75 -16.49 -5.37 26.49
C LYS A 75 -16.84 -6.85 26.62
N ILE A 76 -17.32 -7.23 27.79
CA ILE A 76 -17.84 -8.56 28.04
C ILE A 76 -19.33 -8.50 28.38
N PHE A 77 -20.10 -9.41 27.79
CA PHE A 77 -21.53 -9.54 28.01
C PHE A 77 -21.86 -10.98 28.43
N ASN A 78 -22.76 -11.13 29.40
CA ASN A 78 -23.32 -12.43 29.75
C ASN A 78 -24.52 -12.69 28.82
N VAL A 79 -24.39 -13.67 27.93
CA VAL A 79 -25.40 -14.07 26.95
C VAL A 79 -26.02 -15.44 27.25
N THR A 80 -25.93 -15.90 28.53
CA THR A 80 -26.35 -17.22 28.95
C THR A 80 -27.81 -17.50 28.57
N ASP A 81 -28.73 -16.60 28.93
CA ASP A 81 -30.16 -16.85 28.71
C ASP A 81 -30.50 -16.88 27.21
N ALA A 82 -29.95 -15.96 26.42
CA ALA A 82 -30.11 -15.94 24.96
C ALA A 82 -29.57 -17.22 24.30
N PHE A 83 -28.38 -17.67 24.76
CA PHE A 83 -27.77 -18.88 24.20
C PHE A 83 -28.63 -20.12 24.46
N TYR A 84 -29.11 -20.30 25.72
CA TYR A 84 -29.94 -21.45 26.05
C TYR A 84 -31.33 -21.38 25.43
N GLN A 85 -31.87 -20.21 25.17
CA GLN A 85 -33.11 -20.04 24.40
C GLN A 85 -32.92 -20.49 22.93
N LEU A 86 -31.81 -20.15 22.30
CA LEU A 86 -31.49 -20.62 20.97
C LEU A 86 -31.29 -22.13 20.89
N LEU A 87 -30.75 -22.76 21.95
CA LEU A 87 -30.58 -24.21 22.02
C LEU A 87 -31.91 -25.01 21.99
N GLU A 88 -33.05 -24.36 22.19
CA GLU A 88 -34.36 -25.05 22.03
C GLU A 88 -34.61 -25.49 20.58
N ASN A 89 -34.01 -24.77 19.60
CA ASN A 89 -34.27 -25.01 18.19
C ASN A 89 -32.98 -25.18 17.36
N HIS A 90 -31.81 -24.98 17.94
CA HIS A 90 -30.53 -25.01 17.25
C HIS A 90 -29.48 -25.80 18.02
N ASP A 91 -28.46 -26.29 17.33
CA ASP A 91 -27.27 -26.84 17.98
C ASP A 91 -26.41 -25.73 18.58
N LYS A 92 -25.44 -26.10 19.43
CA LYS A 92 -24.57 -25.16 20.14
C LYS A 92 -23.75 -24.27 19.18
N THR A 93 -23.29 -24.82 18.07
CA THR A 93 -22.49 -24.13 17.07
C THR A 93 -23.30 -23.05 16.40
N THR A 94 -24.49 -23.41 15.96
CA THR A 94 -25.44 -22.48 15.33
C THR A 94 -25.87 -21.39 16.29
N ALA A 95 -26.22 -21.72 17.55
CA ALA A 95 -26.62 -20.74 18.57
C ALA A 95 -25.53 -19.71 18.83
N ALA A 96 -24.26 -20.15 19.03
CA ALA A 96 -23.15 -19.27 19.23
C ALA A 96 -22.84 -18.40 17.98
N SER A 97 -22.96 -18.96 16.77
CA SER A 97 -22.79 -18.22 15.52
C SER A 97 -23.85 -17.11 15.37
N MET A 98 -25.10 -17.41 15.67
CA MET A 98 -26.19 -16.43 15.62
C MET A 98 -25.93 -15.25 16.58
N ILE A 99 -25.47 -15.53 17.80
CA ILE A 99 -25.13 -14.48 18.77
C ILE A 99 -23.92 -13.68 18.28
N SER A 100 -22.84 -14.36 17.83
CA SER A 100 -21.63 -13.69 17.36
C SER A 100 -21.90 -12.75 16.17
N GLN A 101 -22.73 -13.17 15.23
CA GLN A 101 -23.06 -12.35 14.05
C GLN A 101 -23.98 -11.18 14.37
N ASN A 102 -24.85 -11.30 15.39
CA ASN A 102 -25.87 -10.31 15.69
C ASN A 102 -25.91 -9.97 17.20
N LEU A 103 -24.74 -9.79 17.81
CA LEU A 103 -24.63 -9.61 19.27
C LEU A 103 -25.54 -8.49 19.81
N GLY A 104 -25.65 -7.38 19.09
CA GLY A 104 -26.51 -6.25 19.47
C GLY A 104 -28.01 -6.55 19.48
N GLN A 105 -28.45 -7.70 18.94
CA GLN A 105 -29.84 -8.17 19.09
C GLN A 105 -30.10 -8.80 20.47
N TYR A 106 -29.05 -9.27 21.12
CA TYR A 106 -29.14 -10.00 22.38
C TYR A 106 -28.70 -9.18 23.59
N VAL A 107 -27.87 -8.14 23.37
CA VAL A 107 -27.34 -7.26 24.42
C VAL A 107 -27.31 -5.80 23.94
N ASN A 108 -27.29 -4.86 24.90
CA ASN A 108 -27.03 -3.47 24.59
C ASN A 108 -25.52 -3.23 24.52
N LEU A 109 -24.96 -3.10 23.30
CA LEU A 109 -23.53 -2.86 23.09
C LEU A 109 -23.04 -1.53 23.68
N GLN A 110 -23.96 -0.57 23.88
CA GLN A 110 -23.66 0.72 24.49
C GLN A 110 -23.87 0.74 26.01
N ASP A 111 -24.16 -0.41 26.63
CA ASP A 111 -24.34 -0.48 28.08
C ASP A 111 -23.12 0.10 28.81
N PRO A 112 -23.30 1.21 29.58
CA PRO A 112 -22.22 1.79 30.36
C PRO A 112 -21.81 0.93 31.57
N GLY A 113 -22.66 -0.02 31.97
CA GLY A 113 -22.40 -0.97 33.05
C GLY A 113 -21.59 -2.20 32.62
N ALA A 114 -21.42 -2.43 31.32
CA ALA A 114 -20.62 -3.53 30.82
C ALA A 114 -19.13 -3.33 31.19
N ALA A 115 -18.51 -4.36 31.75
CA ALA A 115 -17.07 -4.30 32.02
C ALA A 115 -16.27 -4.14 30.73
N ILE A 116 -15.37 -3.16 30.72
CA ILE A 116 -14.48 -2.83 29.60
C ILE A 116 -13.03 -2.95 30.05
N VAL A 117 -12.20 -3.59 29.23
CA VAL A 117 -10.74 -3.72 29.47
C VAL A 117 -9.99 -3.34 28.20
N THR A 118 -8.91 -2.57 28.36
CA THR A 118 -8.03 -2.16 27.27
C THR A 118 -6.78 -3.04 27.25
N THR A 119 -6.34 -3.47 26.07
CA THR A 119 -5.09 -4.23 25.91
C THR A 119 -3.88 -3.36 26.24
N ASP A 120 -2.97 -3.91 27.04
CA ASP A 120 -1.70 -3.29 27.42
C ASP A 120 -0.63 -3.39 26.32
N ALA A 121 0.63 -3.04 26.66
CA ALA A 121 1.75 -3.08 25.73
C ALA A 121 2.09 -4.49 25.21
N ASP A 122 1.72 -5.52 25.99
CA ASP A 122 1.88 -6.93 25.62
C ASP A 122 0.65 -7.49 24.90
N GLY A 123 -0.34 -6.63 24.60
CA GLY A 123 -1.59 -7.00 23.94
C GLY A 123 -2.56 -7.76 24.85
N LEU A 124 -2.40 -7.67 26.16
CA LEU A 124 -3.19 -8.44 27.12
C LEU A 124 -4.38 -7.63 27.66
N ALA A 125 -5.56 -8.26 27.74
CA ALA A 125 -6.74 -7.75 28.42
C ALA A 125 -7.34 -8.84 29.31
N ALA A 126 -7.46 -8.59 30.62
CA ALA A 126 -7.90 -9.58 31.56
C ALA A 126 -9.27 -9.23 32.20
N PHE A 127 -10.21 -10.18 32.19
CA PHE A 127 -11.49 -10.14 32.89
C PHE A 127 -11.45 -11.16 34.01
N LYS A 128 -11.68 -10.73 35.26
CA LYS A 128 -11.50 -11.56 36.45
C LYS A 128 -12.80 -11.78 37.22
N GLY A 129 -12.89 -12.95 37.87
CA GLY A 129 -13.95 -13.26 38.80
C GLY A 129 -15.33 -13.44 38.18
N LEU A 130 -15.40 -13.88 36.93
CA LEU A 130 -16.65 -14.06 36.20
C LEU A 130 -17.37 -15.33 36.70
N ALA A 131 -18.69 -15.25 36.87
CA ALA A 131 -19.47 -16.36 37.39
C ALA A 131 -19.43 -17.58 36.46
N ALA A 132 -19.03 -18.74 36.94
CA ALA A 132 -19.04 -19.99 36.16
C ALA A 132 -20.46 -20.47 35.83
N LYS A 133 -21.46 -20.02 36.62
CA LYS A 133 -22.89 -20.31 36.39
C LYS A 133 -23.74 -19.06 36.53
N THR A 134 -24.76 -18.94 35.67
CA THR A 134 -25.80 -17.91 35.67
C THR A 134 -27.15 -18.61 35.69
N ASN A 135 -28.02 -18.25 36.64
CA ASN A 135 -29.36 -18.83 36.79
C ASN A 135 -29.33 -20.39 36.86
N GLY A 136 -28.32 -20.97 37.51
CA GLY A 136 -28.15 -22.42 37.65
C GLY A 136 -27.59 -23.15 36.41
N ARG A 137 -27.44 -22.45 35.27
CA ARG A 137 -26.87 -22.95 34.01
C ARG A 137 -25.39 -22.55 33.92
N HIS A 138 -24.61 -23.27 33.13
CA HIS A 138 -23.25 -22.84 32.79
C HIS A 138 -23.28 -21.53 32.04
N SER A 139 -22.46 -20.57 32.48
CA SER A 139 -22.43 -19.25 31.88
C SER A 139 -21.90 -19.27 30.41
N VAL A 140 -22.44 -18.38 29.61
CA VAL A 140 -21.95 -18.11 28.26
C VAL A 140 -21.63 -16.63 28.16
N TYR A 141 -20.40 -16.32 27.76
CA TYR A 141 -19.91 -14.97 27.66
C TYR A 141 -19.61 -14.59 26.20
N ALA A 142 -19.97 -13.36 25.82
CA ALA A 142 -19.60 -12.74 24.57
C ALA A 142 -18.51 -11.67 24.82
N PHE A 143 -17.42 -11.75 24.06
CA PHE A 143 -16.34 -10.77 24.08
C PHE A 143 -16.45 -9.93 22.81
N HIS A 144 -16.72 -8.64 22.99
CA HIS A 144 -16.94 -7.67 21.93
C HIS A 144 -15.82 -6.66 21.90
N GLU A 145 -15.15 -6.50 20.75
CA GLU A 145 -14.18 -5.44 20.56
C GLU A 145 -14.91 -4.12 20.31
N ALA A 146 -14.92 -3.23 21.30
CA ALA A 146 -15.60 -1.94 21.22
C ALA A 146 -14.77 -0.86 20.52
N VAL A 147 -13.43 -0.93 20.65
CA VAL A 147 -12.48 -0.02 19.99
C VAL A 147 -11.34 -0.84 19.40
N THR A 148 -11.09 -0.64 18.11
CA THR A 148 -10.00 -1.27 17.37
C THR A 148 -8.97 -0.21 16.98
N PRO A 149 -7.68 -0.37 17.35
CA PRO A 149 -6.62 0.56 16.94
C PRO A 149 -6.40 0.53 15.42
N GLN A 150 -6.04 1.69 14.85
CA GLN A 150 -5.62 1.76 13.46
C GLN A 150 -4.22 1.11 13.30
N PRO A 151 -3.92 0.42 12.18
CA PRO A 151 -4.75 0.21 10.98
C PRO A 151 -5.45 -1.17 10.97
N TYR A 152 -5.86 -1.68 12.11
CA TYR A 152 -6.49 -2.99 12.24
C TYR A 152 -7.99 -2.92 11.97
N GLN A 153 -8.51 -4.02 11.47
CA GLN A 153 -9.94 -4.27 11.30
C GLN A 153 -10.44 -5.08 12.48
N LYS A 154 -11.62 -4.71 13.00
CA LYS A 154 -12.25 -5.32 14.17
C LYS A 154 -12.36 -6.84 14.07
N ALA A 155 -12.04 -7.54 15.15
CA ALA A 155 -12.26 -8.97 15.31
C ALA A 155 -13.75 -9.32 15.36
N ALA A 156 -14.08 -10.56 14.99
CA ALA A 156 -15.41 -11.12 15.23
C ALA A 156 -15.68 -11.25 16.74
N ASP A 157 -16.94 -11.07 17.15
CA ASP A 157 -17.36 -11.29 18.52
C ASP A 157 -17.19 -12.77 18.90
N MET A 158 -16.48 -13.03 20.01
CA MET A 158 -16.19 -14.38 20.48
C MET A 158 -17.21 -14.82 21.50
N ILE A 159 -17.83 -15.99 21.30
CA ILE A 159 -18.79 -16.60 22.24
C ILE A 159 -18.12 -17.78 22.92
N VAL A 160 -18.06 -17.75 24.24
CA VAL A 160 -17.45 -18.80 25.06
C VAL A 160 -18.45 -19.38 26.02
N SER A 161 -18.78 -20.68 25.86
CA SER A 161 -19.62 -21.43 26.75
C SER A 161 -18.77 -22.18 27.78
N LEU A 162 -19.08 -21.98 29.07
CA LEU A 162 -18.42 -22.70 30.15
C LEU A 162 -19.05 -24.09 30.39
N PRO A 163 -18.32 -25.05 30.99
CA PRO A 163 -16.89 -24.97 31.33
C PRO A 163 -16.00 -25.20 30.08
N VAL A 164 -14.87 -24.53 30.04
CA VAL A 164 -13.75 -24.91 29.16
C VAL A 164 -12.88 -25.89 29.94
N ARG A 165 -12.40 -26.95 29.28
CA ARG A 165 -11.73 -28.06 29.99
C ARG A 165 -10.33 -28.32 29.46
N HIS A 166 -9.48 -28.80 30.40
CA HIS A 166 -8.23 -29.47 30.06
C HIS A 166 -8.48 -30.83 29.38
N ASP A 167 -7.44 -31.39 28.75
CA ASP A 167 -7.50 -32.73 28.14
C ASP A 167 -7.79 -33.84 29.20
N ASP A 168 -7.46 -33.64 30.46
CA ASP A 168 -7.75 -34.53 31.57
C ASP A 168 -9.19 -34.42 32.10
N GLY A 169 -9.99 -33.51 31.50
CA GLY A 169 -11.40 -33.28 31.85
C GLY A 169 -11.61 -32.33 33.03
N THR A 170 -10.57 -31.74 33.61
CA THR A 170 -10.70 -30.72 34.66
C THR A 170 -11.08 -29.36 34.06
N ASP A 171 -11.84 -28.57 34.80
CA ASP A 171 -12.29 -27.26 34.34
C ASP A 171 -11.14 -26.23 34.41
N LEU A 172 -10.95 -25.46 33.34
CA LEU A 172 -10.04 -24.31 33.28
C LEU A 172 -10.59 -23.16 34.13
N THR A 173 -9.77 -22.61 35.01
CA THR A 173 -10.09 -21.42 35.83
C THR A 173 -9.53 -20.13 35.28
N ASN A 174 -8.48 -20.21 34.47
CA ASN A 174 -7.95 -19.12 33.68
C ASN A 174 -7.99 -19.54 32.20
N ILE A 175 -8.79 -18.84 31.39
CA ILE A 175 -9.06 -19.18 30.02
C ILE A 175 -8.40 -18.13 29.12
N HIS A 176 -7.52 -18.58 28.21
CA HIS A 176 -6.80 -17.74 27.27
C HIS A 176 -7.51 -17.73 25.92
N LEU A 177 -7.75 -16.53 25.38
CA LEU A 177 -8.40 -16.29 24.09
C LEU A 177 -7.52 -15.43 23.20
N TYR A 178 -7.55 -15.70 21.90
CA TYR A 178 -6.77 -15.00 20.90
C TYR A 178 -7.71 -14.35 19.87
N PRO A 179 -8.22 -13.13 20.16
CA PRO A 179 -9.00 -12.36 19.17
C PRO A 179 -8.15 -12.02 17.97
N LYS A 180 -8.69 -12.22 16.77
CA LYS A 180 -7.95 -12.11 15.50
C LYS A 180 -8.28 -10.79 14.82
N ASP A 181 -7.29 -9.89 14.73
CA ASP A 181 -7.41 -8.69 13.94
C ASP A 181 -6.73 -8.87 12.58
N SER A 182 -7.43 -8.46 11.55
CA SER A 182 -6.86 -8.37 10.21
C SER A 182 -6.23 -7.01 9.99
N LEU A 183 -4.99 -7.00 9.54
CA LEU A 183 -4.31 -5.79 9.13
C LEU A 183 -4.83 -5.38 7.73
N VAL A 184 -5.27 -4.13 7.60
CA VAL A 184 -5.46 -3.51 6.30
C VAL A 184 -4.09 -3.09 5.79
N THR A 185 -3.74 -3.50 4.58
CA THR A 185 -2.43 -3.19 3.99
C THR A 185 -2.57 -2.60 2.60
N LYS A 186 -1.56 -1.79 2.22
CA LYS A 186 -1.41 -1.25 0.88
C LYS A 186 0.04 -1.38 0.44
N ASN A 187 0.27 -2.05 -0.68
CA ASN A 187 1.60 -2.35 -1.19
C ASN A 187 1.72 -2.02 -2.69
N LEU A 188 2.90 -1.59 -3.11
CA LEU A 188 3.34 -1.65 -4.50
C LEU A 188 3.97 -3.03 -4.72
N THR A 189 3.41 -3.80 -5.62
CA THR A 189 3.81 -5.20 -5.84
C THR A 189 4.63 -5.40 -7.11
N GLU A 190 4.42 -4.54 -8.13
CA GLU A 190 5.12 -4.64 -9.39
C GLU A 190 5.40 -3.26 -10.00
N ILE A 191 6.52 -3.16 -10.71
CA ILE A 191 6.86 -2.06 -11.61
C ILE A 191 7.11 -2.68 -12.99
N ASN A 192 6.34 -2.27 -14.01
CA ASN A 192 6.41 -2.81 -15.37
C ASN A 192 6.31 -4.34 -15.42
N GLU A 193 5.33 -4.91 -14.67
CA GLU A 193 5.08 -6.35 -14.57
C GLU A 193 6.22 -7.15 -13.92
N GLN A 194 7.20 -6.46 -13.33
CA GLN A 194 8.27 -7.10 -12.55
C GLN A 194 8.01 -6.91 -11.07
N ALA A 195 7.98 -8.01 -10.32
CA ALA A 195 7.77 -7.99 -8.88
C ALA A 195 8.84 -7.17 -8.16
N VAL A 196 8.43 -6.36 -7.19
CA VAL A 196 9.33 -5.54 -6.38
C VAL A 196 9.28 -5.95 -4.92
N ALA A 197 10.40 -5.76 -4.22
CA ALA A 197 10.46 -5.99 -2.78
C ALA A 197 9.63 -4.93 -2.04
N THR A 198 9.05 -5.31 -0.90
CA THR A 198 8.37 -4.36 0.00
C THR A 198 9.37 -3.34 0.53
N LYS A 199 9.13 -2.06 0.27
CA LYS A 199 9.93 -0.90 0.70
C LYS A 199 9.01 0.29 0.94
N ASP A 200 9.46 1.23 1.77
CA ASP A 200 8.72 2.47 2.03
C ASP A 200 8.83 3.49 0.87
N LEU A 201 9.86 3.36 0.04
CA LEU A 201 10.11 4.25 -1.09
C LEU A 201 10.63 3.47 -2.31
N HIS A 202 10.03 3.74 -3.47
CA HIS A 202 10.44 3.18 -4.76
C HIS A 202 10.87 4.28 -5.73
N ASP A 203 12.00 4.04 -6.40
CA ASP A 203 12.44 4.83 -7.54
C ASP A 203 11.70 4.36 -8.79
N VAL A 204 11.17 5.31 -9.55
CA VAL A 204 10.40 5.06 -10.78
C VAL A 204 10.78 6.05 -11.86
N ALA A 205 10.48 5.71 -13.11
CA ALA A 205 10.57 6.63 -14.24
C ALA A 205 9.18 7.02 -14.74
N VAL A 206 9.10 8.15 -15.42
CA VAL A 206 7.87 8.53 -16.13
C VAL A 206 7.56 7.51 -17.22
N GLY A 207 6.30 7.07 -17.28
CA GLY A 207 5.81 6.01 -18.15
C GLY A 207 5.82 4.61 -17.52
N ASP A 208 6.43 4.44 -16.34
CA ASP A 208 6.36 3.17 -15.61
C ASP A 208 4.93 2.85 -15.20
N VAL A 209 4.56 1.57 -15.34
CA VAL A 209 3.29 1.03 -14.89
C VAL A 209 3.49 0.39 -13.52
N LEU A 210 2.74 0.88 -12.54
CA LEU A 210 2.80 0.45 -11.15
C LEU A 210 1.58 -0.39 -10.82
N THR A 211 1.78 -1.59 -10.24
CA THR A 211 0.71 -2.44 -9.72
C THR A 211 0.65 -2.31 -8.20
N TYR A 212 -0.47 -1.80 -7.70
CA TYR A 212 -0.76 -1.69 -6.28
C TYR A 212 -1.78 -2.74 -5.85
N GLN A 213 -1.69 -3.13 -4.59
CA GLN A 213 -2.68 -3.98 -3.92
C GLN A 213 -3.11 -3.37 -2.59
N VAL A 214 -4.43 -3.31 -2.38
CA VAL A 214 -5.05 -3.03 -1.08
C VAL A 214 -5.65 -4.33 -0.57
N GLN A 215 -5.30 -4.71 0.66
CA GLN A 215 -5.79 -5.94 1.28
C GLN A 215 -6.53 -5.63 2.58
N PHE A 216 -7.68 -6.25 2.76
CA PHE A 216 -8.54 -6.13 3.94
C PHE A 216 -9.38 -7.40 4.08
N GLN A 217 -10.16 -7.51 5.16
CA GLN A 217 -11.03 -8.67 5.39
C GLN A 217 -12.49 -8.28 5.17
N ILE A 218 -13.29 -9.16 4.58
CA ILE A 218 -14.74 -9.01 4.58
C ILE A 218 -15.22 -9.17 6.03
N PRO A 219 -16.03 -8.25 6.57
CA PRO A 219 -16.56 -8.40 7.92
C PRO A 219 -17.26 -9.76 8.09
N HIS A 220 -17.01 -10.41 9.23
CA HIS A 220 -17.61 -11.72 9.53
C HIS A 220 -19.15 -11.69 9.56
N ASP A 221 -19.69 -10.51 9.85
CA ASP A 221 -21.10 -10.21 10.01
C ASP A 221 -21.64 -9.31 8.88
N ILE A 222 -21.04 -9.36 7.66
CA ILE A 222 -21.44 -8.51 6.51
C ILE A 222 -22.90 -8.69 6.12
N GLY A 223 -23.51 -9.86 6.41
CA GLY A 223 -24.91 -10.16 6.18
C GLY A 223 -25.82 -9.94 7.39
N ALA A 224 -25.28 -9.45 8.52
CA ALA A 224 -26.04 -9.27 9.75
C ALA A 224 -27.04 -8.12 9.66
N LEU A 225 -28.13 -8.24 10.40
CA LEU A 225 -29.09 -7.14 10.60
C LEU A 225 -28.56 -6.13 11.62
N ALA A 226 -29.00 -4.89 11.50
CA ALA A 226 -28.70 -3.86 12.49
C ALA A 226 -29.34 -4.21 13.84
N ASP A 227 -28.78 -3.65 14.91
CA ASP A 227 -29.24 -3.88 16.29
C ASP A 227 -30.75 -3.61 16.41
N HIS A 228 -31.48 -4.59 16.94
CA HIS A 228 -32.94 -4.54 17.13
C HIS A 228 -33.77 -4.33 15.85
N SER A 229 -33.16 -4.52 14.66
CA SER A 229 -33.85 -4.46 13.36
C SER A 229 -34.24 -5.86 12.87
N GLN A 230 -35.31 -5.94 12.06
CA GLN A 230 -35.70 -7.15 11.33
C GLN A 230 -35.44 -7.03 9.82
N ASP A 231 -35.30 -5.80 9.32
CA ASP A 231 -35.27 -5.51 7.88
C ASP A 231 -34.05 -4.66 7.45
N THR A 232 -33.33 -4.03 8.42
CA THR A 232 -32.21 -3.17 8.12
C THR A 232 -30.91 -3.92 8.35
N PHE A 233 -30.03 -3.95 7.36
CA PHE A 233 -28.70 -4.54 7.51
C PHE A 233 -27.78 -3.64 8.35
N LYS A 234 -26.86 -4.28 9.07
CA LYS A 234 -25.83 -3.60 9.87
C LYS A 234 -24.91 -2.74 9.01
N TYR A 235 -24.51 -3.26 7.86
CA TYR A 235 -23.66 -2.56 6.92
C TYR A 235 -24.47 -2.09 5.72
N ASN A 236 -24.64 -0.79 5.57
CA ASN A 236 -25.25 -0.13 4.41
C ASN A 236 -24.22 0.54 3.50
N GLN A 237 -22.94 0.53 3.90
CA GLN A 237 -21.79 0.99 3.16
C GLN A 237 -20.68 -0.04 3.24
N PHE A 238 -19.93 -0.21 2.17
CA PHE A 238 -18.65 -0.91 2.14
C PHE A 238 -17.83 -0.33 1.00
N LYS A 239 -16.84 0.50 1.35
CA LYS A 239 -16.09 1.28 0.37
C LYS A 239 -14.59 1.06 0.50
N VAL A 240 -13.92 1.16 -0.64
CA VAL A 240 -12.47 1.36 -0.75
C VAL A 240 -12.24 2.63 -1.54
N LEU A 241 -11.65 3.64 -0.90
CA LEU A 241 -11.18 4.86 -1.53
C LEU A 241 -9.65 4.82 -1.57
N ASP A 242 -9.08 4.94 -2.76
CA ASP A 242 -7.64 4.98 -2.98
C ASP A 242 -7.28 6.31 -3.64
N TYR A 243 -6.28 7.03 -3.10
CA TYR A 243 -5.99 8.36 -3.59
C TYR A 243 -4.55 8.82 -3.33
N MET A 244 -4.12 9.79 -4.13
CA MET A 244 -2.92 10.60 -3.92
C MET A 244 -3.29 12.06 -3.79
N THR A 245 -2.61 12.78 -2.90
CA THR A 245 -2.81 14.22 -2.68
C THR A 245 -1.99 15.09 -3.62
N LYS A 246 -1.01 14.49 -4.31
CA LYS A 246 -0.12 15.16 -5.27
C LYS A 246 -0.28 14.52 -6.65
N GLU A 247 -0.05 15.32 -7.68
CA GLU A 247 0.03 14.82 -9.06
C GLU A 247 1.26 13.94 -9.26
N GLY A 248 1.24 13.09 -10.27
CA GLY A 248 2.36 12.22 -10.63
C GLY A 248 1.96 10.82 -11.08
N LEU A 249 0.69 10.44 -10.91
CA LEU A 249 0.16 9.15 -11.34
C LEU A 249 -1.16 9.35 -12.10
N THR A 250 -1.40 8.52 -13.10
CA THR A 250 -2.69 8.42 -13.82
C THR A 250 -3.27 7.03 -13.60
N PHE A 251 -4.53 6.93 -13.18
CA PHE A 251 -5.21 5.65 -13.03
C PHE A 251 -5.32 4.95 -14.39
N LYS A 252 -4.94 3.66 -14.45
CA LYS A 252 -4.99 2.86 -15.68
C LYS A 252 -6.13 1.85 -15.67
N ALA A 253 -6.16 0.95 -14.68
CA ALA A 253 -7.15 -0.10 -14.61
C ALA A 253 -7.28 -0.71 -13.21
N LEU A 254 -8.50 -1.11 -12.85
CA LEU A 254 -8.76 -2.11 -11.82
C LEU A 254 -8.54 -3.48 -12.47
N THR A 255 -7.57 -4.26 -11.96
CA THR A 255 -7.12 -5.50 -12.62
C THR A 255 -7.75 -6.74 -12.02
N ALA A 256 -7.98 -6.76 -10.70
CA ALA A 256 -8.62 -7.88 -10.03
C ALA A 256 -9.25 -7.46 -8.69
N ILE A 257 -10.28 -8.17 -8.28
CA ILE A 257 -10.75 -8.25 -6.89
C ILE A 257 -10.77 -9.74 -6.55
N THR A 258 -9.80 -10.18 -5.74
CA THR A 258 -9.67 -11.61 -5.41
C THR A 258 -10.03 -11.87 -3.95
N VAL A 259 -10.71 -12.98 -3.69
CA VAL A 259 -11.00 -13.49 -2.36
C VAL A 259 -10.65 -14.97 -2.33
N ASP A 260 -9.81 -15.35 -1.39
CA ASP A 260 -9.37 -16.76 -1.25
C ASP A 260 -8.80 -17.33 -2.57
N GLY A 261 -8.08 -16.49 -3.34
CA GLY A 261 -7.51 -16.83 -4.65
C GLY A 261 -8.47 -16.86 -5.83
N GLN A 262 -9.77 -16.58 -5.61
CA GLN A 262 -10.76 -16.48 -6.67
C GLN A 262 -11.00 -15.02 -7.07
N ASP A 263 -10.90 -14.71 -8.36
CA ASP A 263 -11.27 -13.39 -8.88
C ASP A 263 -12.80 -13.24 -8.97
N ILE A 264 -13.32 -12.30 -8.20
CA ILE A 264 -14.75 -11.98 -8.14
C ILE A 264 -15.11 -10.66 -8.83
N LEU A 265 -14.14 -9.97 -9.46
CA LEU A 265 -14.36 -8.68 -10.12
C LEU A 265 -15.52 -8.75 -11.13
N LYS A 266 -15.55 -9.79 -11.95
CA LYS A 266 -16.61 -9.97 -12.95
C LYS A 266 -18.01 -10.11 -12.33
N ALA A 267 -18.11 -10.76 -11.18
CA ALA A 267 -19.38 -10.93 -10.47
C ALA A 267 -19.87 -9.62 -9.82
N LEU A 268 -18.94 -8.71 -9.48
CA LEU A 268 -19.21 -7.41 -8.88
C LEU A 268 -19.44 -6.31 -9.94
N THR A 269 -18.84 -6.44 -11.13
CA THR A 269 -18.97 -5.46 -12.22
C THR A 269 -20.45 -5.21 -12.53
N ARG A 270 -20.86 -3.94 -12.67
CA ARG A 270 -22.22 -3.44 -12.87
C ARG A 270 -23.15 -3.56 -11.65
N LYS A 271 -22.74 -4.17 -10.55
CA LYS A 271 -23.55 -4.25 -9.33
C LYS A 271 -23.07 -3.26 -8.27
N MET A 272 -21.77 -3.02 -8.19
CA MET A 272 -21.13 -2.01 -7.34
C MET A 272 -20.95 -0.68 -8.07
N VAL A 273 -20.69 0.41 -7.34
CA VAL A 273 -20.21 1.67 -7.92
C VAL A 273 -18.69 1.60 -8.04
N PHE A 274 -18.20 2.01 -9.20
CA PHE A 274 -16.76 2.21 -9.45
C PHE A 274 -16.56 3.55 -10.14
N MET A 275 -15.73 4.40 -9.56
CA MET A 275 -15.41 5.73 -10.04
C MET A 275 -13.90 5.96 -9.95
N THR A 276 -13.34 6.68 -10.91
CA THR A 276 -11.89 6.94 -10.98
C THR A 276 -11.61 8.43 -11.18
N SER A 277 -10.37 8.84 -10.95
CA SER A 277 -9.92 10.21 -11.23
C SER A 277 -9.99 10.60 -12.72
N ASN A 278 -10.25 9.65 -13.61
CA ASN A 278 -10.51 9.91 -15.03
C ASN A 278 -11.97 10.29 -15.31
N ASP A 279 -12.87 10.09 -14.34
CA ASP A 279 -14.31 10.38 -14.48
C ASP A 279 -14.62 11.81 -14.07
N ALA A 280 -15.49 12.49 -14.82
CA ALA A 280 -15.91 13.88 -14.50
C ALA A 280 -16.57 13.98 -13.10
N ALA A 281 -17.29 12.95 -12.67
CA ALA A 281 -17.93 12.89 -11.36
C ALA A 281 -16.92 12.89 -10.20
N TRP A 282 -15.71 12.36 -10.40
CA TRP A 282 -14.65 12.31 -9.40
C TRP A 282 -14.31 13.70 -8.85
N GLN A 283 -14.16 14.69 -9.73
CA GLN A 283 -13.77 16.06 -9.36
C GLN A 283 -14.85 16.78 -8.50
N HIS A 284 -16.10 16.34 -8.58
CA HIS A 284 -17.19 16.86 -7.76
C HIS A 284 -17.29 16.17 -6.40
N THR A 285 -16.81 14.93 -6.29
CA THR A 285 -16.93 14.10 -5.09
C THR A 285 -15.64 14.10 -4.28
N HIS A 286 -14.47 14.07 -4.96
CA HIS A 286 -13.15 13.98 -4.36
C HIS A 286 -12.24 15.07 -4.89
N ASN A 287 -11.46 15.68 -4.01
CA ASN A 287 -10.48 16.73 -4.38
C ASN A 287 -9.06 16.14 -4.46
N TYR A 288 -8.92 15.00 -5.15
CA TYR A 288 -7.63 14.32 -5.33
C TYR A 288 -7.27 14.22 -6.82
N PRO A 289 -6.02 14.50 -7.21
CA PRO A 289 -5.60 14.44 -8.61
C PRO A 289 -5.53 13.01 -9.18
N PHE A 290 -5.41 12.01 -8.30
CA PHE A 290 -5.41 10.59 -8.64
C PHE A 290 -6.23 9.82 -7.63
N GLY A 291 -6.94 8.80 -8.09
CA GLY A 291 -7.59 7.83 -7.21
C GLY A 291 -8.70 7.05 -7.89
N PHE A 292 -9.31 6.19 -7.10
CA PHE A 292 -10.57 5.52 -7.42
C PHE A 292 -11.38 5.26 -6.15
N GLU A 293 -12.69 5.11 -6.31
CA GLU A 293 -13.60 4.63 -5.28
C GLU A 293 -14.30 3.36 -5.78
N LEU A 294 -14.30 2.34 -4.94
CA LEU A 294 -15.17 1.17 -5.04
C LEU A 294 -16.22 1.26 -3.93
N ASP A 295 -17.49 1.34 -4.28
CA ASP A 295 -18.56 1.17 -3.31
C ASP A 295 -19.32 -0.14 -3.62
N PHE A 296 -19.01 -1.16 -2.82
CA PHE A 296 -19.57 -2.50 -3.02
C PHE A 296 -21.07 -2.54 -2.81
N LEU A 297 -21.61 -1.74 -1.88
CA LEU A 297 -23.02 -1.74 -1.51
C LEU A 297 -23.80 -0.53 -2.03
N GLY A 298 -23.15 0.44 -2.67
CA GLY A 298 -23.81 1.64 -3.23
C GLY A 298 -24.35 1.48 -4.65
N GLY A 299 -24.23 0.32 -5.24
CA GLY A 299 -24.64 0.07 -6.63
C GLY A 299 -26.13 -0.25 -6.80
N VAL A 300 -26.47 -0.77 -7.98
CA VAL A 300 -27.88 -1.04 -8.39
C VAL A 300 -28.49 -2.28 -7.73
N ASP A 301 -27.66 -3.17 -7.19
CA ASP A 301 -28.10 -4.45 -6.59
C ASP A 301 -27.24 -4.77 -5.33
N PRO A 302 -27.40 -3.97 -4.26
CA PRO A 302 -26.63 -4.14 -3.03
C PRO A 302 -26.87 -5.50 -2.36
N ASP A 303 -28.08 -6.05 -2.48
CA ASP A 303 -28.40 -7.33 -1.84
C ASP A 303 -27.71 -8.50 -2.55
N ALA A 304 -27.61 -8.49 -3.88
CA ALA A 304 -26.86 -9.52 -4.58
C ALA A 304 -25.35 -9.43 -4.27
N VAL A 305 -24.80 -8.22 -4.10
CA VAL A 305 -23.41 -8.03 -3.67
C VAL A 305 -23.23 -8.51 -2.23
N ARG A 306 -24.13 -8.14 -1.31
CA ARG A 306 -24.11 -8.58 0.08
C ARG A 306 -24.16 -10.11 0.18
N ASN A 307 -25.09 -10.76 -0.56
CA ASN A 307 -25.20 -12.21 -0.60
C ASN A 307 -23.93 -12.90 -1.13
N LEU A 308 -23.27 -12.30 -2.14
CA LEU A 308 -21.98 -12.78 -2.62
C LEU A 308 -20.91 -12.64 -1.54
N LEU A 309 -20.80 -11.47 -0.90
CA LEU A 309 -19.78 -11.20 0.11
C LEU A 309 -19.98 -12.05 1.38
N THR A 310 -21.23 -12.36 1.74
CA THR A 310 -21.57 -13.24 2.88
C THR A 310 -20.97 -14.63 2.71
N GLN A 311 -20.85 -15.15 1.47
CA GLN A 311 -20.20 -16.44 1.20
C GLN A 311 -18.69 -16.42 1.53
N TYR A 312 -18.11 -15.23 1.56
CA TYR A 312 -16.70 -14.98 1.85
C TYR A 312 -16.49 -14.23 3.18
N ALA A 313 -17.49 -14.21 4.06
CA ALA A 313 -17.39 -13.54 5.36
C ALA A 313 -16.12 -13.98 6.12
N GLY A 314 -15.37 -13.04 6.63
CA GLY A 314 -14.09 -13.29 7.31
C GLY A 314 -12.91 -13.65 6.41
N LYS A 315 -13.07 -13.67 5.08
CA LYS A 315 -11.98 -13.93 4.14
C LYS A 315 -11.27 -12.64 3.73
N ARG A 316 -10.00 -12.77 3.35
CA ARG A 316 -9.18 -11.65 2.87
C ARG A 316 -9.53 -11.30 1.43
N VAL A 317 -9.78 -10.02 1.20
CA VAL A 317 -9.93 -9.44 -0.14
C VAL A 317 -8.61 -8.80 -0.55
N THR A 318 -8.23 -8.96 -1.80
CA THR A 318 -7.17 -8.20 -2.44
C THR A 318 -7.77 -7.44 -3.62
N VAL A 319 -7.70 -6.12 -3.57
CA VAL A 319 -8.03 -5.22 -4.68
C VAL A 319 -6.73 -4.85 -5.38
N ALA A 320 -6.55 -5.29 -6.62
CA ALA A 320 -5.39 -5.00 -7.44
C ALA A 320 -5.71 -4.01 -8.55
N TYR A 321 -4.88 -3.00 -8.74
CA TYR A 321 -5.05 -1.98 -9.76
C TYR A 321 -3.71 -1.48 -10.28
N THR A 322 -3.72 -0.80 -11.44
CA THR A 322 -2.54 -0.21 -12.05
C THR A 322 -2.67 1.29 -12.24
N GLY A 323 -1.55 1.99 -12.09
CA GLY A 323 -1.37 3.40 -12.43
C GLY A 323 -0.14 3.58 -13.32
N ILE A 324 -0.08 4.70 -14.05
CA ILE A 324 1.07 5.07 -14.88
C ILE A 324 1.68 6.34 -14.32
N VAL A 325 3.00 6.33 -14.08
CA VAL A 325 3.75 7.52 -13.69
C VAL A 325 3.72 8.53 -14.82
N ASN A 326 3.19 9.72 -14.57
CA ASN A 326 2.99 10.75 -15.60
C ASN A 326 4.01 11.91 -15.50
N GLU A 327 3.99 12.80 -16.49
CA GLU A 327 4.91 13.93 -16.63
C GLU A 327 4.81 14.98 -15.52
N LYS A 328 3.75 14.95 -14.71
CA LYS A 328 3.56 15.88 -13.60
C LYS A 328 4.34 15.50 -12.35
N MET A 329 4.98 14.32 -12.37
CA MET A 329 5.87 13.90 -11.30
C MET A 329 7.10 14.83 -11.22
N VAL A 330 7.20 15.58 -10.13
CA VAL A 330 8.33 16.51 -9.92
C VAL A 330 9.51 15.72 -9.34
N PRO A 331 10.71 15.81 -9.95
CA PRO A 331 11.91 15.17 -9.40
C PRO A 331 12.18 15.60 -7.96
N ASP A 332 12.74 14.70 -7.14
CA ASP A 332 13.02 14.86 -5.70
C ASP A 332 11.76 14.99 -4.82
N GLN A 333 10.56 15.02 -5.39
CA GLN A 333 9.33 15.03 -4.62
C GLN A 333 8.85 13.59 -4.40
N LYS A 334 8.74 13.22 -3.13
CA LYS A 334 8.10 11.97 -2.75
C LYS A 334 6.59 12.10 -2.84
N VAL A 335 5.96 11.12 -3.43
CA VAL A 335 4.51 11.06 -3.60
C VAL A 335 4.00 9.76 -2.99
N GLY A 336 3.20 9.88 -1.94
CA GLY A 336 2.57 8.76 -1.25
C GLY A 336 1.20 8.46 -1.84
N ASN A 337 0.79 7.22 -1.75
CA ASN A 337 -0.52 6.73 -2.14
C ASN A 337 -1.23 6.13 -0.93
N THR A 338 -2.44 6.61 -0.61
CA THR A 338 -3.22 6.26 0.59
C THR A 338 -4.46 5.48 0.18
N ALA A 339 -4.84 4.49 1.00
CA ALA A 339 -6.13 3.83 0.87
C ALA A 339 -6.94 3.98 2.16
N GLU A 340 -8.25 4.13 2.01
CA GLU A 340 -9.24 4.10 3.09
C GLU A 340 -10.23 2.97 2.83
N VAL A 341 -10.45 2.13 3.84
CA VAL A 341 -11.48 1.09 3.81
C VAL A 341 -12.52 1.44 4.87
N SER A 342 -13.78 1.55 4.47
CA SER A 342 -14.87 1.90 5.39
C SER A 342 -16.05 0.93 5.23
N PHE A 343 -16.62 0.54 6.37
CA PHE A 343 -17.78 -0.35 6.45
C PHE A 343 -19.04 0.38 6.93
N ASP A 344 -18.86 1.57 7.45
CA ASP A 344 -19.91 2.50 7.85
C ASP A 344 -19.41 3.94 7.63
N PRO A 345 -20.30 4.97 7.60
CA PRO A 345 -19.93 6.36 7.33
C PRO A 345 -18.96 6.97 8.35
N ASP A 346 -18.99 6.50 9.61
CA ASP A 346 -18.26 7.08 10.73
C ASP A 346 -16.98 6.33 11.06
N SER A 347 -16.76 5.15 10.46
CA SER A 347 -15.62 4.29 10.74
C SER A 347 -14.85 3.96 9.47
N LYS A 348 -13.63 4.48 9.37
CA LYS A 348 -12.71 4.18 8.27
C LYS A 348 -11.34 3.78 8.79
N ILE A 349 -10.72 2.86 8.08
CA ILE A 349 -9.35 2.42 8.31
C ILE A 349 -8.49 3.02 7.22
N THR A 350 -7.51 3.83 7.61
CA THR A 350 -6.61 4.52 6.67
C THR A 350 -5.24 3.86 6.70
N VAL A 351 -4.71 3.53 5.53
CA VAL A 351 -3.36 2.97 5.37
C VAL A 351 -2.60 3.73 4.30
N ASN A 352 -1.33 4.00 4.59
CA ASN A 352 -0.41 4.60 3.63
C ASN A 352 0.36 3.48 2.93
N GLY A 353 0.37 3.52 1.61
CA GLY A 353 1.24 2.70 0.79
C GLY A 353 2.65 3.29 0.70
N PRO A 354 3.56 2.61 -0.01
CA PRO A 354 4.89 3.14 -0.24
C PRO A 354 4.87 4.43 -1.06
N GLU A 355 5.86 5.27 -0.82
CA GLU A 355 6.11 6.47 -1.61
C GLU A 355 6.81 6.10 -2.91
N ILE A 356 6.65 6.93 -3.94
CA ILE A 356 7.39 6.88 -5.20
C ILE A 356 8.11 8.19 -5.44
N GLN A 357 9.24 8.14 -6.16
CA GLN A 357 9.98 9.32 -6.59
C GLN A 357 10.63 9.11 -7.97
N THR A 358 10.84 10.21 -8.70
CA THR A 358 11.61 10.24 -9.94
C THR A 358 12.87 11.08 -9.76
N GLY A 359 13.85 10.86 -10.61
CA GLY A 359 15.03 11.71 -10.74
C GLY A 359 14.85 12.78 -11.82
N GLY A 360 15.76 13.72 -11.81
CA GLY A 360 15.88 14.75 -12.84
C GLY A 360 17.20 15.48 -12.73
N ILE A 361 17.52 16.28 -13.75
CA ILE A 361 18.78 17.03 -13.78
C ILE A 361 18.61 18.35 -14.53
N ARG A 362 19.41 19.33 -14.14
CA ARG A 362 19.48 20.67 -14.71
C ARG A 362 20.88 20.94 -15.23
N PHE A 363 20.99 21.41 -16.46
CA PHE A 363 22.23 21.79 -17.10
C PHE A 363 22.21 23.26 -17.50
N PHE A 364 23.38 23.87 -17.48
CA PHE A 364 23.61 25.21 -18.01
C PHE A 364 24.74 25.16 -19.06
N LYS A 365 24.35 25.24 -20.31
CA LYS A 365 25.28 25.32 -21.45
C LYS A 365 25.70 26.76 -21.63
N HIS A 366 27.02 27.02 -21.57
CA HIS A 366 27.55 28.36 -21.60
C HIS A 366 28.85 28.46 -22.41
N GLU A 367 29.25 29.71 -22.79
CA GLU A 367 30.53 30.01 -23.39
C GLU A 367 31.65 29.83 -22.38
N ALA A 368 32.75 29.19 -22.78
CA ALA A 368 33.96 29.03 -21.96
C ALA A 368 34.53 30.41 -21.52
N GLY A 369 34.87 30.51 -20.27
CA GLY A 369 35.38 31.76 -19.69
C GLY A 369 34.31 32.82 -19.39
N SER A 370 33.06 32.59 -19.70
CA SER A 370 31.96 33.51 -19.42
C SER A 370 30.70 32.79 -18.91
N SER A 371 29.69 33.56 -18.50
CA SER A 371 28.35 33.01 -18.15
C SER A 371 27.34 33.24 -19.27
N LYS A 372 27.75 33.52 -20.49
CA LYS A 372 26.84 33.69 -21.61
C LYS A 372 26.18 32.39 -21.96
N SER A 373 24.84 32.36 -21.90
CA SER A 373 24.03 31.19 -22.24
C SER A 373 24.18 30.82 -23.71
N LEU A 374 24.28 29.53 -24.02
CA LEU A 374 24.36 29.01 -25.39
C LEU A 374 23.10 28.19 -25.72
N ALA A 375 22.29 28.75 -26.63
CA ALA A 375 21.14 28.05 -27.21
C ALA A 375 21.56 27.14 -28.38
N ASN A 376 20.72 26.18 -28.72
CA ASN A 376 20.83 25.27 -29.85
C ASN A 376 22.01 24.28 -29.82
N ALA A 377 22.73 24.13 -28.71
CA ALA A 377 23.55 22.93 -28.48
C ALA A 377 22.65 21.68 -28.47
N THR A 378 23.07 20.62 -29.16
CA THR A 378 22.29 19.40 -29.29
C THR A 378 22.94 18.26 -28.53
N PHE A 379 22.13 17.58 -27.71
CA PHE A 379 22.57 16.47 -26.87
C PHE A 379 21.70 15.22 -27.08
N ILE A 380 22.24 14.07 -26.69
CA ILE A 380 21.51 12.84 -26.45
C ILE A 380 21.79 12.35 -25.04
N LEU A 381 20.81 11.67 -24.44
CA LEU A 381 20.95 11.06 -23.13
C LEU A 381 21.27 9.57 -23.28
N GLN A 382 22.27 9.10 -22.53
CA GLN A 382 22.74 7.72 -22.58
C GLN A 382 22.82 7.15 -21.15
N ARG A 383 22.68 5.83 -21.03
CA ARG A 383 22.98 5.06 -19.82
C ARG A 383 23.74 3.76 -20.15
N MET A 384 24.32 3.14 -19.12
CA MET A 384 24.82 1.77 -19.18
C MET A 384 23.83 0.86 -18.45
N ASN A 385 23.33 -0.17 -19.14
CA ASN A 385 22.45 -1.19 -18.58
C ASN A 385 23.09 -2.55 -18.80
N ALA A 386 23.50 -3.26 -17.72
CA ALA A 386 24.19 -4.56 -17.78
C ALA A 386 25.34 -4.58 -18.82
N ASN A 387 26.19 -3.54 -18.88
CA ASN A 387 27.27 -3.33 -19.83
C ASN A 387 26.84 -3.03 -21.29
N VAL A 388 25.55 -2.85 -21.54
CA VAL A 388 25.02 -2.39 -22.83
C VAL A 388 24.78 -0.89 -22.77
N ARG A 389 25.27 -0.18 -23.78
CA ARG A 389 24.99 1.26 -23.94
C ARG A 389 23.62 1.44 -24.55
N GLU A 390 22.79 2.22 -23.89
CA GLU A 390 21.42 2.54 -24.31
C GLU A 390 21.23 4.05 -24.38
N TYR A 391 20.39 4.49 -25.31
CA TYR A 391 20.06 5.88 -25.57
C TYR A 391 18.57 6.12 -25.28
N ALA A 392 18.26 7.27 -24.69
CA ALA A 392 16.90 7.62 -24.34
C ALA A 392 16.07 8.06 -25.54
N VAL A 393 14.85 7.51 -25.61
CA VAL A 393 13.77 8.00 -26.48
C VAL A 393 12.70 8.58 -25.55
N LEU A 394 12.48 9.90 -25.65
CA LEU A 394 11.52 10.65 -24.85
C LEU A 394 10.23 10.85 -25.65
N GLU A 395 9.15 10.21 -25.20
CA GLU A 395 7.82 10.36 -25.82
C GLU A 395 7.08 11.59 -25.23
N GLY A 396 6.18 12.18 -25.99
CA GLY A 396 5.33 13.29 -25.52
C GLY A 396 6.03 14.64 -25.40
N VAL A 397 7.32 14.74 -25.78
CA VAL A 397 8.03 16.02 -25.80
C VAL A 397 7.72 16.78 -27.10
N ASN A 398 7.39 18.06 -26.95
CA ASN A 398 6.95 18.90 -28.07
C ASN A 398 8.09 19.49 -28.95
N GLY A 399 9.34 19.05 -28.73
CA GLY A 399 10.51 19.50 -29.45
C GLY A 399 10.97 20.92 -29.12
N MET A 400 10.35 21.60 -28.16
CA MET A 400 10.81 22.90 -27.67
C MET A 400 12.13 22.78 -26.95
N PRO A 401 13.12 23.66 -27.23
CA PRO A 401 14.39 23.65 -26.54
C PRO A 401 14.27 23.93 -25.04
N GLY A 402 15.10 23.30 -24.25
CA GLY A 402 15.39 23.67 -22.87
C GLY A 402 14.75 22.79 -21.80
N THR A 403 13.44 22.53 -21.85
CA THR A 403 12.76 21.74 -20.80
C THR A 403 12.12 20.50 -21.39
N TYR A 404 12.53 19.33 -20.88
CA TYR A 404 12.04 18.03 -21.32
C TYR A 404 11.29 17.34 -20.18
N GLN A 405 9.97 17.28 -20.33
CA GLN A 405 9.02 16.58 -19.46
C GLN A 405 8.31 15.50 -20.29
N PRO A 406 8.93 14.34 -20.48
CA PRO A 406 8.34 13.28 -21.29
C PRO A 406 7.14 12.65 -20.58
N THR A 407 6.22 12.11 -21.37
CA THR A 407 5.13 11.24 -20.86
C THR A 407 5.61 9.80 -20.66
N LYS A 408 6.71 9.43 -21.35
CA LYS A 408 7.36 8.13 -21.20
C LYS A 408 8.82 8.20 -21.65
N ILE A 409 9.67 7.42 -21.00
CA ILE A 409 11.08 7.25 -21.36
C ILE A 409 11.33 5.79 -21.71
N THR A 410 11.77 5.55 -22.96
CA THR A 410 12.20 4.23 -23.43
C THR A 410 13.67 4.26 -23.80
N TRP A 411 14.28 3.09 -23.94
CA TRP A 411 15.70 2.95 -24.16
C TRP A 411 15.98 2.10 -25.40
N THR A 412 16.95 2.50 -26.21
CA THR A 412 17.34 1.81 -27.43
C THR A 412 18.86 1.73 -27.55
N THR A 413 19.37 0.68 -28.18
CA THR A 413 20.78 0.57 -28.53
C THR A 413 21.17 1.33 -29.80
N ASN A 414 20.17 1.78 -30.56
CA ASN A 414 20.38 2.59 -31.76
C ASN A 414 20.49 4.10 -31.41
N GLN A 415 21.71 4.63 -31.49
CA GLN A 415 21.99 6.05 -31.22
C GLN A 415 21.19 7.02 -32.09
N ASP A 416 20.92 6.67 -33.37
CA ASP A 416 20.20 7.54 -34.28
C ASP A 416 18.73 7.72 -33.92
N ALA A 417 18.16 6.75 -33.18
CA ALA A 417 16.81 6.81 -32.66
C ALA A 417 16.70 7.63 -31.35
N ALA A 418 17.83 8.06 -30.77
CA ALA A 418 17.82 8.85 -29.53
C ALA A 418 17.14 10.20 -29.74
N THR A 419 16.36 10.64 -28.77
CA THR A 419 15.77 11.98 -28.76
C THR A 419 16.87 13.05 -28.72
N LYS A 420 16.84 13.97 -29.69
CA LYS A 420 17.76 15.12 -29.77
C LYS A 420 17.28 16.22 -28.81
N LEU A 421 18.06 16.48 -27.77
CA LEU A 421 17.78 17.48 -26.74
C LEU A 421 18.51 18.77 -27.11
N LYS A 422 17.80 19.90 -27.24
CA LYS A 422 18.39 21.20 -27.57
C LYS A 422 18.35 22.14 -26.38
N THR A 423 19.41 22.91 -26.19
CA THR A 423 19.45 23.97 -25.17
C THR A 423 18.64 25.19 -25.62
N SER A 424 17.97 25.83 -24.65
CA SER A 424 17.32 27.15 -24.83
C SER A 424 18.27 28.31 -24.57
N GLY A 425 17.78 29.55 -24.67
CA GLY A 425 18.51 30.75 -24.28
C GLY A 425 18.41 31.16 -22.83
N ALA A 426 17.86 30.31 -21.94
CA ALA A 426 17.66 30.64 -20.53
C ALA A 426 18.99 30.87 -19.79
N GLU A 427 19.01 31.82 -18.83
CA GLU A 427 20.22 32.32 -18.17
C GLU A 427 20.70 31.44 -17.00
N THR A 428 19.88 30.50 -16.51
CA THR A 428 20.22 29.71 -15.30
C THR A 428 20.31 28.22 -15.55
N ALA A 429 19.31 27.62 -16.18
CA ALA A 429 19.29 26.21 -16.59
C ALA A 429 18.62 26.16 -17.96
N ASN A 430 19.42 25.98 -19.01
CA ASN A 430 18.94 26.01 -20.39
C ASN A 430 18.75 24.63 -21.01
N LEU A 431 18.96 23.57 -20.22
CA LEU A 431 18.55 22.19 -20.52
C LEU A 431 18.17 21.50 -19.22
N THR A 432 16.93 21.01 -19.14
CA THR A 432 16.43 20.24 -18.00
C THR A 432 15.75 18.97 -18.49
N ILE A 433 15.95 17.89 -17.74
CA ILE A 433 15.36 16.57 -18.04
C ILE A 433 14.70 16.08 -16.76
N GLN A 434 13.41 15.75 -16.81
CA GLN A 434 12.62 15.27 -15.68
C GLN A 434 12.15 13.83 -15.91
N GLY A 435 11.70 13.18 -14.84
CA GLY A 435 11.06 11.87 -14.92
C GLY A 435 12.01 10.70 -15.16
N LEU A 436 13.31 10.90 -14.93
CA LEU A 436 14.31 9.82 -15.01
C LEU A 436 14.14 8.85 -13.84
N LEU A 437 14.41 7.57 -14.08
CA LEU A 437 14.69 6.65 -12.99
C LEU A 437 15.93 7.16 -12.25
N PRO A 438 15.93 7.30 -10.91
CA PRO A 438 17.15 7.66 -10.19
C PRO A 438 18.32 6.74 -10.52
N GLY A 439 19.47 7.32 -10.97
CA GLY A 439 20.61 6.53 -11.43
C GLY A 439 21.70 7.36 -12.11
N ARG A 440 22.64 6.66 -12.74
CA ARG A 440 23.78 7.24 -13.45
C ARG A 440 23.53 7.32 -14.95
N TYR A 441 23.89 8.46 -15.51
CA TYR A 441 23.67 8.79 -16.91
C TYR A 441 24.84 9.57 -17.48
N THR A 442 24.96 9.60 -18.80
CA THR A 442 25.88 10.45 -19.56
C THR A 442 25.08 11.31 -20.53
N LEU A 443 25.26 12.61 -20.47
CA LEU A 443 24.80 13.55 -21.51
C LEU A 443 25.89 13.66 -22.57
N VAL A 444 25.56 13.38 -23.83
CA VAL A 444 26.50 13.41 -24.95
C VAL A 444 26.14 14.56 -25.89
N GLU A 445 27.04 15.55 -26.06
CA GLU A 445 26.87 16.63 -27.00
C GLU A 445 27.17 16.12 -28.41
N THR A 446 26.19 16.23 -29.30
CA THR A 446 26.29 15.77 -30.71
C THR A 446 26.46 16.92 -31.69
N ALA A 447 26.12 18.14 -31.30
CA ALA A 447 26.38 19.35 -32.09
C ALA A 447 26.51 20.59 -31.20
N ALA A 448 27.57 21.35 -31.38
CA ALA A 448 27.73 22.65 -30.76
C ALA A 448 26.83 23.71 -31.45
N PRO A 449 26.52 24.83 -30.76
CA PRO A 449 25.94 25.99 -31.40
C PRO A 449 26.82 26.56 -32.52
N GLU A 450 26.23 27.28 -33.46
CA GLU A 450 26.99 27.95 -34.52
C GLU A 450 28.07 28.89 -33.93
N GLY A 451 29.30 28.80 -34.49
CA GLY A 451 30.46 29.55 -34.01
C GLY A 451 31.17 29.01 -32.79
N TYR A 452 30.80 27.80 -32.32
CA TYR A 452 31.40 27.13 -31.15
C TYR A 452 31.90 25.72 -31.52
N GLU A 453 32.86 25.24 -30.74
CA GLU A 453 33.37 23.87 -30.83
C GLU A 453 33.14 23.12 -29.53
N ILE A 454 32.90 21.79 -29.63
CA ILE A 454 32.78 20.88 -28.51
C ILE A 454 34.19 20.59 -27.94
N LEU A 455 34.43 20.89 -26.69
CA LEU A 455 35.69 20.54 -25.98
C LEU A 455 35.66 19.11 -25.45
N ASP A 456 34.61 18.79 -24.74
CA ASP A 456 34.36 17.46 -24.20
C ASP A 456 32.91 17.06 -24.53
N PRO A 457 32.72 16.02 -25.35
CA PRO A 457 31.39 15.64 -25.80
C PRO A 457 30.57 14.97 -24.71
N THR A 458 31.17 14.53 -23.61
CA THR A 458 30.51 13.71 -22.59
C THR A 458 30.45 14.40 -21.25
N THR A 459 29.31 14.30 -20.58
CA THR A 459 29.13 14.78 -19.19
C THR A 459 28.40 13.72 -18.39
N ASP A 460 29.13 13.06 -17.49
CA ASP A 460 28.54 12.09 -16.57
C ASP A 460 27.83 12.78 -15.42
N PHE A 461 26.67 12.24 -15.01
CA PHE A 461 25.90 12.76 -13.90
C PHE A 461 25.09 11.68 -13.19
N GLU A 462 24.61 12.00 -12.01
CA GLU A 462 23.65 11.19 -11.27
C GLU A 462 22.35 11.98 -11.11
N ALA A 463 21.23 11.38 -11.53
CA ALA A 463 19.89 11.86 -11.27
C ALA A 463 19.39 11.15 -9.99
N ILE A 464 19.77 11.65 -8.82
CA ILE A 464 19.42 11.09 -7.51
C ILE A 464 18.64 12.10 -6.68
N ALA A 465 17.97 11.61 -5.62
CA ALA A 465 17.21 12.47 -4.71
C ALA A 465 18.06 13.63 -4.17
N GLY A 466 17.47 14.84 -4.13
CA GLY A 466 18.10 16.07 -3.67
C GLY A 466 18.94 16.81 -4.71
N THR A 467 19.08 16.30 -5.94
CA THR A 467 19.89 16.96 -6.97
C THR A 467 19.11 17.97 -7.81
N TRP A 468 17.83 17.77 -8.00
CA TRP A 468 16.99 18.60 -8.89
C TRP A 468 16.92 20.07 -8.47
N GLY A 469 16.64 20.33 -7.20
CA GLY A 469 16.50 21.69 -6.67
C GLY A 469 17.82 22.42 -6.37
N THR A 470 18.92 21.68 -6.23
CA THR A 470 20.17 22.20 -5.66
C THR A 470 21.34 22.22 -6.64
N LYS A 471 21.33 21.40 -7.68
CA LYS A 471 22.48 21.21 -8.56
C LYS A 471 22.14 21.59 -10.01
N THR A 472 22.96 22.48 -10.60
CA THR A 472 22.98 22.74 -12.04
C THR A 472 24.36 22.42 -12.56
N ILE A 473 24.48 21.50 -13.51
CA ILE A 473 25.76 21.11 -14.10
C ILE A 473 26.08 22.09 -15.24
N ARG A 474 27.27 22.65 -15.19
CA ARG A 474 27.75 23.61 -16.22
C ARG A 474 28.54 22.90 -17.29
N ILE A 475 28.19 23.16 -18.55
CA ILE A 475 28.85 22.58 -19.74
C ILE A 475 29.29 23.74 -20.64
N ALA A 476 30.60 23.84 -20.92
CA ALA A 476 31.15 24.92 -21.68
C ALA A 476 31.44 24.50 -23.16
N ASN A 477 31.27 25.41 -24.11
CA ASN A 477 31.88 25.35 -25.44
C ASN A 477 32.74 26.56 -25.71
N THR A 478 33.78 26.38 -26.53
CA THR A 478 34.76 27.44 -26.84
C THR A 478 34.39 28.06 -28.20
N PRO A 479 34.41 29.41 -28.32
CA PRO A 479 34.29 30.05 -29.64
C PRO A 479 35.39 29.58 -30.59
N VAL A 480 35.04 29.29 -31.85
CA VAL A 480 36.03 28.83 -32.85
C VAL A 480 37.24 29.74 -32.99
N ASN A 481 37.02 31.06 -32.85
CA ASN A 481 38.11 32.05 -32.98
C ASN A 481 39.09 32.05 -31.81
N GLN A 482 38.82 31.41 -30.71
CA GLN A 482 39.73 31.32 -29.55
C GLN A 482 40.66 30.09 -29.60
N LEU A 483 40.41 29.15 -30.53
CA LEU A 483 41.25 27.96 -30.74
C LEU A 483 42.47 28.25 -31.66
N LEU A 484 42.48 29.37 -32.31
CA LEU A 484 43.69 29.79 -33.07
C LEU A 484 44.72 30.32 -32.09
N PRO A 485 45.95 29.75 -32.03
CA PRO A 485 47.01 30.33 -31.27
C PRO A 485 47.19 31.79 -31.70
N MET A 486 47.24 32.71 -30.77
CA MET A 486 47.63 34.10 -31.06
C MET A 486 49.13 34.14 -31.43
N THR A 487 49.46 33.56 -32.59
CA THR A 487 50.83 33.52 -33.13
C THR A 487 51.23 34.81 -33.84
N GLY A 488 50.39 35.86 -33.78
CA GLY A 488 50.53 36.99 -34.68
C GLY A 488 50.81 38.36 -34.02
N GLY A 489 51.42 38.51 -32.91
CA GLY A 489 51.61 39.88 -32.43
C GLY A 489 52.98 40.16 -31.78
N ILE A 490 53.33 39.38 -30.79
CA ILE A 490 54.54 39.65 -29.99
C ILE A 490 55.76 38.95 -30.58
N GLY A 491 55.59 37.74 -31.13
CA GLY A 491 56.69 36.99 -31.75
C GLY A 491 57.32 37.71 -32.95
N LEU A 492 56.48 38.25 -33.85
CA LEU A 492 56.99 38.99 -35.03
C LEU A 492 57.70 40.27 -34.65
N PHE A 493 57.19 41.01 -33.66
CA PHE A 493 57.90 42.22 -33.14
C PHE A 493 59.20 41.88 -32.44
N ALA A 494 59.25 40.78 -31.70
CA ALA A 494 60.50 40.33 -31.08
C ALA A 494 61.55 39.91 -32.12
N PHE A 495 61.13 39.18 -33.15
CA PHE A 495 62.02 38.81 -34.26
C PHE A 495 62.52 40.03 -35.07
N LEU A 496 61.66 41.01 -35.35
CA LEU A 496 62.03 42.23 -36.02
C LEU A 496 63.00 43.09 -35.19
N MET A 497 62.81 43.18 -33.87
CA MET A 497 63.74 43.91 -32.93
C MET A 497 65.05 43.20 -32.85
N ILE A 498 65.12 41.91 -32.76
CA ILE A 498 66.39 41.14 -32.69
C ILE A 498 67.08 41.23 -34.04
N GLY A 499 66.43 41.19 -35.15
CA GLY A 499 67.00 41.37 -36.50
C GLY A 499 67.58 42.76 -36.69
N ALA A 500 66.94 43.82 -36.21
CA ALA A 500 67.41 45.18 -36.27
C ALA A 500 68.69 45.43 -35.38
N ILE A 501 68.71 44.79 -34.20
CA ILE A 501 69.92 44.86 -33.31
C ILE A 501 71.11 44.12 -33.92
N LEU A 502 70.89 42.98 -34.55
CA LEU A 502 71.91 42.19 -35.26
C LEU A 502 72.44 42.92 -36.50
N MET A 503 71.64 43.64 -37.24
CA MET A 503 72.10 44.46 -38.38
C MET A 503 72.78 45.68 -37.96
N GLY A 504 72.44 46.31 -36.82
CA GLY A 504 73.13 47.45 -36.27
C GLY A 504 74.57 47.15 -35.69
N ALA A 505 74.81 45.90 -35.30
CA ALA A 505 76.07 45.42 -34.78
C ALA A 505 77.14 45.04 -35.84
N VAL A 506 76.73 44.94 -37.10
CA VAL A 506 77.59 44.58 -38.25
C VAL A 506 78.11 45.85 -38.97
N THR A 507 77.60 47.03 -38.65
CA THR A 507 77.94 48.31 -39.31
C THR A 507 78.66 49.31 -38.39
N SER A 508 79.20 48.82 -37.23
CA SER A 508 80.03 49.63 -36.35
C SER A 508 81.45 49.09 -36.24
#